data_26baef67b5a3314b833c0265c0240fdd
#
_entry.id   26baef67b5a3314b833c0265c0240fdd
#
_cell.length_a   1.000
_cell.length_b   1.000
_cell.length_c   1.000
_cell.angle_alpha   90.00
_cell.angle_beta   90.00
_cell.angle_gamma   90.00
#
_symmetry.space_group_name_H-M   'P 1'
#
loop_
_entity.id
_entity.type
_entity.pdbx_description
1 polymer ?
#
loop_
_entity_poly.entity_id
_entity_poly.type
_entity_poly.pdbx_seq_one_letter_code
_entity_poly.pdbx_strand_id
1 'polypeptide(L)'
;TGMFDNGAAWMSLALQANRMGLNSRAMGGIDLEAAYEVAGVPKDRFTAICAIAVGYRGTDEDIHPRMVKNNFANDRKELSEIAFKEQFQS
;
A
#
# COMPACT_ATOMS: atom_id res chain seq x y z
N THR A 1 9.19 15.41 -3.11
CA THR A 1 9.95 14.15 -3.00
C THR A 1 9.47 13.25 -1.86
N GLY A 2 8.80 13.84 -0.84
CA GLY A 2 8.32 13.06 0.30
C GLY A 2 7.44 11.89 -0.07
N MET A 3 6.45 12.10 -0.94
CA MET A 3 5.56 11.01 -1.36
C MET A 3 6.28 9.96 -2.20
N PHE A 4 7.23 10.41 -3.02
CA PHE A 4 8.05 9.50 -3.81
C PHE A 4 8.92 8.62 -2.92
N ASP A 5 9.55 9.23 -1.92
CA ASP A 5 10.38 8.52 -0.95
C ASP A 5 9.57 7.56 -0.10
N ASN A 6 8.34 7.95 0.28
CA ASN A 6 7.45 7.08 1.03
C ASN A 6 7.05 5.85 0.23
N GLY A 7 6.82 5.99 -1.06
CA GLY A 7 6.54 4.86 -1.93
C GLY A 7 7.70 3.87 -1.97
N ALA A 8 8.92 4.37 -2.04
CA ALA A 8 10.12 3.54 -2.01
C ALA A 8 10.27 2.83 -0.67
N ALA A 9 10.04 3.55 0.43
CA ALA A 9 10.09 2.99 1.77
C ALA A 9 9.02 1.91 1.96
N TRP A 10 7.81 2.15 1.45
CA TRP A 10 6.72 1.18 1.52
C TRP A 10 7.10 -0.13 0.82
N MET A 11 7.63 -0.06 -0.40
CA MET A 11 8.04 -1.27 -1.12
C MET A 11 9.16 -2.00 -0.39
N SER A 12 10.12 -1.26 0.17
CA SER A 12 11.21 -1.88 0.95
C SER A 12 10.68 -2.62 2.17
N LEU A 13 9.70 -2.00 2.86
CA LEU A 13 9.05 -2.63 4.02
C LEU A 13 8.30 -3.90 3.60
N ALA A 14 7.56 -3.83 2.50
CA ALA A 14 6.78 -4.97 2.01
C ALA A 14 7.67 -6.15 1.64
N LEU A 15 8.79 -5.88 0.97
CA LEU A 15 9.74 -6.93 0.58
C LEU A 15 10.39 -7.55 1.82
N GLN A 16 10.79 -6.74 2.78
CA GLN A 16 11.40 -7.25 4.01
C GLN A 16 10.40 -8.08 4.82
N ALA A 17 9.16 -7.60 4.93
CA ALA A 17 8.10 -8.34 5.61
C ALA A 17 7.90 -9.72 4.97
N ASN A 18 7.87 -9.76 3.64
CA ASN A 18 7.73 -11.00 2.89
C ASN A 18 8.87 -11.96 3.18
N ARG A 19 10.11 -11.47 3.25
CA ARG A 19 11.28 -12.29 3.56
C ARG A 19 11.22 -12.86 4.98
N MET A 20 10.53 -12.18 5.88
CA MET A 20 10.35 -12.62 7.27
C MET A 20 9.14 -13.53 7.45
N GLY A 21 8.44 -13.88 6.37
CA GLY A 21 7.24 -14.71 6.43
C GLY A 21 5.99 -13.94 6.85
N LEU A 22 6.04 -12.62 6.78
CA LEU A 22 4.91 -11.76 7.12
C LEU A 22 4.24 -11.25 5.86
N ASN A 23 2.98 -10.88 5.99
CA ASN A 23 2.23 -10.19 4.94
C ASN A 23 2.05 -8.73 5.33
N SER A 24 1.92 -7.88 4.33
CA SER A 24 1.67 -6.47 4.56
C SER A 24 0.64 -5.95 3.57
N ARG A 25 -0.10 -4.93 3.98
CA ARG A 25 -1.13 -4.32 3.14
C ARG A 25 -1.23 -2.84 3.45
N ALA A 26 -1.12 -2.01 2.42
CA ALA A 26 -1.38 -0.59 2.53
C ALA A 26 -2.88 -0.34 2.37
N MET A 27 -3.44 0.51 3.23
CA MET A 27 -4.86 0.81 3.26
C MET A 27 -5.05 2.32 3.19
N GLY A 28 -5.72 2.78 2.11
CA GLY A 28 -6.04 4.19 1.94
C GLY A 28 -7.41 4.58 2.50
N GLY A 29 -8.31 3.62 2.68
CA GLY A 29 -9.67 3.87 3.15
C GLY A 29 -9.78 3.96 4.66
N ILE A 30 -8.87 4.70 5.30
CA ILE A 30 -8.84 4.89 6.75
C ILE A 30 -9.37 6.27 7.13
N ASP A 31 -9.71 6.44 8.42
CA ASP A 31 -10.04 7.74 8.96
C ASP A 31 -8.75 8.54 9.17
N LEU A 32 -8.47 9.45 8.24
CA LEU A 32 -7.23 10.24 8.26
C LEU A 32 -7.14 11.13 9.49
N GLU A 33 -8.26 11.68 9.96
CA GLU A 33 -8.26 12.51 11.17
C GLU A 33 -7.79 11.69 12.37
N ALA A 34 -8.33 10.49 12.53
CA ALA A 34 -7.92 9.59 13.60
C ALA A 34 -6.46 9.18 13.46
N ALA A 35 -5.96 9.03 12.23
CA ALA A 35 -4.57 8.68 11.99
C ALA A 35 -3.61 9.73 12.54
N TYR A 36 -3.90 11.02 12.34
CA TYR A 36 -3.06 12.09 12.89
C TYR A 36 -3.07 12.07 14.42
N GLU A 37 -4.23 11.83 14.99
CA GLU A 37 -4.39 11.80 16.46
C GLU A 37 -3.64 10.61 17.07
N VAL A 38 -3.82 9.42 16.51
CA VAL A 38 -3.17 8.21 17.00
C VAL A 38 -1.66 8.28 16.86
N ALA A 39 -1.18 8.78 15.73
CA ALA A 39 0.25 8.93 15.50
C ALA A 39 0.88 10.09 16.29
N GLY A 40 0.05 11.02 16.75
CA GLY A 40 0.54 12.17 17.53
C GLY A 40 1.32 13.15 16.68
N VAL A 41 1.02 13.26 15.39
CA VAL A 41 1.74 14.16 14.48
C VAL A 41 0.85 15.35 14.10
N PRO A 42 1.45 16.55 13.95
CA PRO A 42 0.67 17.73 13.58
C PRO A 42 0.30 17.71 12.10
N LYS A 43 -0.99 17.98 11.83
CA LYS A 43 -1.53 17.97 10.46
C LYS A 43 -0.92 19.03 9.54
N ASP A 44 -0.50 20.14 10.12
CA ASP A 44 0.06 21.25 9.33
C ASP A 44 1.47 20.98 8.84
N ARG A 45 2.12 19.96 9.36
CA ARG A 45 3.51 19.64 9.03
C ARG A 45 3.69 18.25 8.39
N PHE A 46 2.70 17.39 8.52
CA PHE A 46 2.77 16.02 8.00
C PHE A 46 1.51 15.68 7.23
N THR A 47 1.65 14.86 6.21
CA THR A 47 0.52 14.37 5.43
C THR A 47 0.40 12.86 5.63
N ALA A 48 -0.72 12.42 6.18
CA ALA A 48 -1.03 10.99 6.27
C ALA A 48 -1.48 10.50 4.89
N ILE A 49 -0.91 9.41 4.43
CA ILE A 49 -1.20 8.85 3.10
C ILE A 49 -2.04 7.59 3.24
N CYS A 50 -1.60 6.66 4.08
CA CYS A 50 -2.26 5.38 4.27
C CYS A 50 -1.82 4.77 5.59
N ALA A 51 -2.50 3.71 5.99
CA ALA A 51 -2.05 2.84 7.07
C ALA A 51 -1.49 1.55 6.45
N ILE A 52 -0.53 0.96 7.12
CA ILE A 52 0.05 -0.30 6.68
C ILE A 52 -0.14 -1.34 7.78
N ALA A 53 -0.85 -2.41 7.45
CA ALA A 53 -0.97 -3.56 8.34
C ALA A 53 0.14 -4.54 8.03
N VAL A 54 0.82 -5.04 9.07
CA VAL A 54 1.87 -6.05 8.93
C VAL A 54 1.59 -7.16 9.93
N GLY A 55 1.60 -8.39 9.46
CA GLY A 55 1.34 -9.52 10.35
C GLY A 55 1.33 -10.85 9.60
N TYR A 56 0.98 -11.89 10.32
CA TYR A 56 0.81 -13.20 9.70
C TYR A 56 -0.55 -13.26 9.00
N ARG A 57 -0.57 -13.92 7.85
CA ARG A 57 -1.80 -14.08 7.10
C ARG A 57 -2.75 -15.02 7.84
N GLY A 58 -4.01 -14.57 8.03
CA GLY A 58 -5.08 -15.43 8.49
C GLY A 58 -5.66 -16.25 7.35
N THR A 59 -6.79 -16.91 7.61
CA THR A 59 -7.51 -17.67 6.60
C THR A 59 -8.58 -16.77 5.98
N ASP A 60 -9.12 -17.18 4.82
CA ASP A 60 -10.20 -16.44 4.18
C ASP A 60 -11.48 -16.44 5.03
N GLU A 61 -11.59 -17.38 5.98
CA GLU A 61 -12.71 -17.43 6.92
C GLU A 61 -12.69 -16.29 7.94
N ASP A 62 -11.51 -15.72 8.18
CA ASP A 62 -11.31 -14.64 9.17
C ASP A 62 -11.70 -13.28 8.63
N ILE A 63 -12.03 -13.16 7.34
CA ILE A 63 -12.33 -11.88 6.71
C ILE A 63 -13.72 -11.90 6.08
N HIS A 64 -14.26 -10.69 5.86
CA HIS A 64 -15.56 -10.58 5.22
C HIS A 64 -15.47 -11.11 3.77
N PRO A 65 -16.46 -11.89 3.31
CA PRO A 65 -16.43 -12.49 1.96
C PRO A 65 -16.16 -11.49 0.83
N ARG A 66 -16.60 -10.24 0.97
CA ARG A 66 -16.35 -9.22 -0.03
C ARG A 66 -14.88 -8.87 -0.18
N MET A 67 -14.08 -9.16 0.84
CA MET A 67 -12.66 -8.82 0.85
C MET A 67 -11.78 -9.93 0.32
N VAL A 68 -12.30 -11.14 0.16
CA VAL A 68 -11.50 -12.29 -0.27
C VAL A 68 -10.87 -12.04 -1.64
N LYS A 69 -11.65 -11.50 -2.58
CA LYS A 69 -11.16 -11.24 -3.94
C LYS A 69 -10.00 -10.24 -3.98
N ASN A 70 -9.86 -9.41 -2.96
CA ASN A 70 -8.80 -8.40 -2.90
C ASN A 70 -7.47 -8.99 -2.43
N ASN A 71 -7.44 -10.27 -2.06
CA ASN A 71 -6.22 -10.94 -1.61
C ASN A 71 -5.44 -11.59 -2.76
N PHE A 72 -5.92 -11.44 -3.98
CA PHE A 72 -5.27 -12.01 -5.16
C PHE A 72 -4.68 -10.92 -6.03
N ALA A 73 -3.53 -11.24 -6.65
CA ALA A 73 -2.89 -10.30 -7.56
C ALA A 73 -3.77 -10.07 -8.78
N ASN A 74 -3.88 -8.82 -9.20
CA ASN A 74 -4.54 -8.47 -10.44
C ASN A 74 -3.55 -8.54 -11.61
N ASP A 75 -4.10 -8.46 -12.81
CA ASP A 75 -3.26 -8.43 -14.01
C ASP A 75 -2.49 -7.11 -14.12
N ARG A 76 -1.48 -7.12 -14.96
CA ARG A 76 -0.69 -5.95 -15.26
C ARG A 76 -0.95 -5.51 -16.69
N LYS A 77 -0.81 -4.22 -16.92
CA LYS A 77 -0.88 -3.69 -18.29
C LYS A 77 0.31 -4.17 -19.11
N GLU A 78 0.08 -4.28 -20.40
CA GLU A 78 1.19 -4.58 -21.30
C GLU A 78 2.24 -3.47 -21.24
N LEU A 79 3.50 -3.84 -21.40
CA LEU A 79 4.59 -2.88 -21.29
C LEU A 79 4.43 -1.72 -22.27
N SER A 80 3.92 -2.01 -23.48
CA SER A 80 3.71 -0.98 -24.51
C SER A 80 2.68 0.08 -24.11
N GLU A 81 1.82 -0.22 -23.15
CA GLU A 81 0.81 0.72 -22.67
C GLU A 81 1.35 1.69 -21.61
N ILE A 82 2.46 1.37 -20.97
CA ILE A 82 3.00 2.14 -19.86
C ILE A 82 4.43 2.63 -20.04
N ALA A 83 5.15 2.10 -21.05
CA ALA A 83 6.52 2.52 -21.34
C ALA A 83 6.66 2.83 -22.83
N PHE A 84 7.27 3.95 -23.13
CA PHE A 84 7.42 4.44 -24.49
C PHE A 84 8.88 4.79 -24.75
N LYS A 85 9.34 4.52 -25.99
CA LYS A 85 10.76 4.68 -26.31
C LYS A 85 11.23 6.13 -26.28
N GLU A 86 10.40 7.06 -26.76
CA GLU A 86 10.76 8.46 -26.86
C GLU A 86 9.77 9.39 -26.17
N GLN A 87 8.49 9.28 -26.51
CA GLN A 87 7.44 10.16 -26.00
C GLN A 87 6.20 9.34 -25.61
N PHE A 88 5.45 9.88 -24.67
CA PHE A 88 4.17 9.28 -24.27
C PHE A 88 3.22 9.21 -25.48
N GLN A 89 2.55 8.06 -25.58
CA GLN A 89 1.54 7.82 -26.60
C GLN A 89 0.25 7.35 -25.93
N SER A 90 -0.85 8.00 -26.28
CA SER A 90 -2.17 7.66 -25.74
C SER A 90 -2.80 6.47 -26.44
#